data_4eec4f736826fc3bb4a286502830b8f4
#
_entry.id   4eec4f736826fc3bb4a286502830b8f4
#
_cell.length_a   1.000
_cell.length_b   1.000
_cell.length_c   1.000
_cell.angle_alpha   90.00
_cell.angle_beta   90.00
_cell.angle_gamma   90.00
#
_symmetry.space_group_name_H-M   'P 1'
#
loop_
_entity.id
_entity.type
_entity.pdbx_description
1 polymer ?
#
loop_
_entity_poly.entity_id
_entity_poly.type
_entity_poly.pdbx_seq_one_letter_code
_entity_poly.pdbx_strand_id
1 'polypeptide(L)'
;MRKLTNPNAIPAAVRLYEYICALQGKKCLTGQMESGWCGTYEHEINYLLSRTGTMPAIRGLDFINNDFQGCVQRARDWHARGSMLVV
;
A
#
# COMPACT_ATOMS: atom_id res chain seq x y z
N MET A 1 -12.16 21.68 -6.40
CA MET A 1 -11.85 20.24 -6.18
C MET A 1 -10.74 19.79 -7.11
N ARG A 2 -9.76 19.09 -6.59
CA ARG A 2 -8.68 18.54 -7.40
C ARG A 2 -9.19 17.39 -8.25
N LYS A 3 -8.59 17.21 -9.41
CA LYS A 3 -8.96 16.12 -10.32
C LYS A 3 -7.75 15.22 -10.57
N LEU A 4 -8.01 13.95 -10.78
CA LEU A 4 -6.98 13.01 -11.23
C LEU A 4 -6.47 13.43 -12.61
N THR A 5 -5.18 13.19 -12.85
CA THR A 5 -4.55 13.46 -14.15
C THR A 5 -5.21 12.65 -15.27
N ASN A 6 -5.61 11.40 -14.96
CA ASN A 6 -6.30 10.55 -15.93
C ASN A 6 -7.80 10.86 -15.91
N PRO A 7 -8.36 11.45 -16.98
CA PRO A 7 -9.80 11.77 -17.02
C PRO A 7 -10.69 10.53 -17.08
N ASN A 8 -10.10 9.38 -17.42
CA ASN A 8 -10.83 8.10 -17.56
C ASN A 8 -10.57 7.17 -16.39
N ALA A 9 -10.18 7.70 -15.23
CA ALA A 9 -9.93 6.89 -14.05
C ALA A 9 -11.20 6.13 -13.63
N ILE A 10 -11.00 4.86 -13.23
CA ILE A 10 -12.13 4.05 -12.75
C ILE A 10 -12.68 4.63 -11.44
N PRO A 11 -13.96 4.37 -11.11
CA PRO A 11 -14.56 4.94 -9.89
C PRO A 11 -13.80 4.62 -8.61
N ALA A 12 -13.20 3.44 -8.49
CA ALA A 12 -12.40 3.08 -7.33
C ALA A 12 -11.18 4.00 -7.16
N ALA A 13 -10.52 4.35 -8.26
CA ALA A 13 -9.37 5.27 -8.23
C ALA A 13 -9.81 6.67 -7.82
N VAL A 14 -10.96 7.11 -8.30
CA VAL A 14 -11.52 8.42 -7.93
C VAL A 14 -11.82 8.47 -6.43
N ARG A 15 -12.45 7.42 -5.90
CA ARG A 15 -12.77 7.34 -4.46
C ARG A 15 -11.50 7.35 -3.61
N LEU A 16 -10.47 6.63 -4.02
CA LEU A 16 -9.20 6.62 -3.31
C LEU A 16 -8.56 8.01 -3.30
N TYR A 17 -8.56 8.68 -4.44
CA TYR A 17 -8.02 10.02 -4.55
C TYR A 17 -8.77 11.01 -3.65
N GLU A 18 -10.10 10.95 -3.66
CA GLU A 18 -10.92 11.80 -2.81
C GLU A 18 -10.65 11.54 -1.32
N TYR A 19 -10.49 10.28 -0.94
CA TYR A 19 -10.14 9.91 0.43
C TYR A 19 -8.80 10.52 0.84
N ILE A 20 -7.77 10.39 0.00
CA ILE A 20 -6.45 10.95 0.28
C ILE A 20 -6.51 12.47 0.39
N CYS A 21 -7.24 13.13 -0.51
CA CYS A 21 -7.42 14.58 -0.46
C CYS A 21 -8.11 15.03 0.82
N ALA A 22 -9.09 14.25 1.31
CA ALA A 22 -9.80 14.58 2.54
C ALA A 22 -8.92 14.49 3.78
N LEU A 23 -7.83 13.72 3.73
CA LEU A 23 -6.87 13.62 4.83
C LEU A 23 -5.89 14.79 4.88
N GLN A 24 -5.75 15.52 3.79
CA GLN A 24 -4.76 16.60 3.69
C GLN A 24 -4.94 17.62 4.81
N GLY A 25 -3.85 17.91 5.52
CA GLY A 25 -3.87 18.83 6.64
C GLY A 25 -4.46 18.28 7.93
N LYS A 26 -4.92 17.03 7.93
CA LYS A 26 -5.54 16.40 9.11
C LYS A 26 -4.78 15.16 9.57
N LYS A 27 -4.42 14.28 8.64
CA LYS A 27 -3.75 13.02 8.93
C LYS A 27 -2.75 12.69 7.83
N CYS A 28 -1.81 11.81 8.15
CA CYS A 28 -0.85 11.28 7.21
C CYS A 28 -0.93 9.76 7.21
N LEU A 29 -1.04 9.17 6.02
CA LEU A 29 -0.95 7.73 5.90
C LEU A 29 0.52 7.31 5.91
N THR A 30 0.85 6.29 6.70
CA THR A 30 2.19 5.73 6.72
C THR A 30 2.28 4.54 5.81
N GLY A 31 3.48 4.27 5.32
CA GLY A 31 3.73 3.16 4.43
C GLY A 31 5.07 2.50 4.69
N GLN A 32 5.20 1.27 4.24
CA GLN A 32 6.44 0.51 4.34
C GLN A 32 6.64 -0.29 3.06
N MET A 33 7.83 -0.16 2.47
CA MET A 33 8.23 -0.97 1.34
C MET A 33 8.61 -2.37 1.82
N GLU A 34 8.14 -3.41 1.14
CA GLU A 34 8.63 -4.76 1.40
C GLU A 34 10.00 -4.97 0.78
N SER A 35 10.75 -5.93 1.33
CA SER A 35 12.01 -6.36 0.75
C SER A 35 12.13 -7.89 0.83
N GLY A 36 13.02 -8.46 0.02
CA GLY A 36 13.29 -9.89 0.07
C GLY A 36 14.62 -10.25 0.75
N TRP A 37 15.31 -9.26 1.30
CA TRP A 37 16.69 -9.41 1.82
C TRP A 37 16.77 -10.28 3.08
N CYS A 38 15.71 -10.27 3.88
CA CYS A 38 15.70 -10.94 5.18
C CYS A 38 15.00 -12.29 5.15
N GLY A 39 14.89 -12.90 3.99
CA GLY A 39 14.33 -14.24 3.81
C GLY A 39 12.82 -14.30 3.67
N THR A 40 12.11 -13.21 3.91
CA THR A 40 10.66 -13.14 3.74
C THR A 40 10.24 -11.71 3.38
N TYR A 41 9.19 -11.59 2.59
CA TYR A 41 8.62 -10.29 2.26
C TYR A 41 7.82 -9.68 3.42
N GLU A 42 7.61 -10.42 4.49
CA GLU A 42 6.86 -9.95 5.66
C GLU A 42 7.74 -9.35 6.75
N HIS A 43 9.06 -9.34 6.57
CA HIS A 43 9.99 -8.94 7.62
C HIS A 43 9.69 -7.55 8.17
N GLU A 44 9.61 -6.55 7.32
CA GLU A 44 9.41 -5.17 7.74
C GLU A 44 8.05 -4.96 8.40
N ILE A 45 7.01 -5.57 7.84
CA ILE A 45 5.66 -5.47 8.40
C ILE A 45 5.59 -6.13 9.76
N ASN A 46 6.18 -7.32 9.92
CA ASN A 46 6.21 -8.02 11.19
C ASN A 46 7.02 -7.26 12.24
N TYR A 47 8.13 -6.65 11.84
CA TYR A 47 8.93 -5.83 12.73
C TYR A 47 8.12 -4.63 13.26
N LEU A 48 7.46 -3.91 12.37
CA LEU A 48 6.64 -2.76 12.76
C LEU A 48 5.51 -3.18 13.70
N LEU A 49 4.82 -4.27 13.35
CA LEU A 49 3.72 -4.79 14.18
C LEU A 49 4.22 -5.18 15.58
N SER A 50 5.37 -5.84 15.67
CA SER A 50 5.93 -6.28 16.95
C SER A 50 6.38 -5.11 17.83
N ARG A 51 6.82 -4.00 17.21
CA ARG A 51 7.34 -2.83 17.94
C ARG A 51 6.27 -1.82 18.30
N THR A 52 5.25 -1.67 17.48
CA THR A 52 4.26 -0.61 17.64
C THR A 52 2.84 -1.13 17.92
N GLY A 53 2.58 -2.41 17.68
CA GLY A 53 1.23 -2.98 17.79
C GLY A 53 0.32 -2.59 16.64
N THR A 54 0.83 -1.85 15.65
CA THR A 54 0.05 -1.40 14.50
C THR A 54 0.80 -1.64 13.21
N MET A 55 0.08 -1.64 12.09
CA MET A 55 0.66 -1.76 10.75
C MET A 55 0.45 -0.48 9.96
N PRO A 56 1.34 -0.15 9.02
CA PRO A 56 1.12 0.99 8.14
C PRO A 56 -0.08 0.74 7.22
N ALA A 57 -0.68 1.82 6.75
CA ALA A 57 -1.82 1.71 5.84
C ALA A 57 -1.40 1.29 4.43
N ILE A 58 -0.19 1.63 4.03
CA ILE A 58 0.30 1.44 2.67
C ILE A 58 1.46 0.45 2.68
N ARG A 59 1.39 -0.53 1.78
CA ARG A 59 2.51 -1.44 1.56
C ARG A 59 3.08 -1.19 0.16
N GLY A 60 4.36 -0.87 0.09
CA GLY A 60 5.06 -0.71 -1.18
C GLY A 60 5.51 -2.07 -1.71
N LEU A 61 5.26 -2.30 -2.98
CA LEU A 61 5.59 -3.54 -3.67
C LEU A 61 6.44 -3.23 -4.90
N ASP A 62 7.23 -4.22 -5.33
CA ASP A 62 8.10 -4.06 -6.48
C ASP A 62 8.20 -5.37 -7.26
N PHE A 63 8.38 -5.26 -8.56
CA PHE A 63 8.60 -6.40 -9.46
C PHE A 63 10.09 -6.69 -9.68
N ILE A 64 10.98 -6.08 -8.89
CA ILE A 64 12.43 -6.14 -9.10
C ILE A 64 12.98 -7.57 -9.11
N ASN A 65 12.33 -8.49 -8.38
CA ASN A 65 12.76 -9.88 -8.31
C ASN A 65 12.12 -10.76 -9.39
N ASN A 66 11.43 -10.17 -10.35
CA ASN A 66 10.73 -10.87 -11.44
C ASN A 66 9.65 -11.88 -10.97
N ASP A 67 9.24 -11.78 -9.71
CA ASP A 67 8.16 -12.61 -9.18
C ASP A 67 6.84 -11.85 -9.27
N PHE A 68 6.32 -11.73 -10.48
CA PHE A 68 5.11 -10.94 -10.74
C PHE A 68 3.89 -11.54 -10.07
N GLN A 69 3.74 -12.86 -10.14
CA GLN A 69 2.58 -13.55 -9.55
C GLN A 69 2.60 -13.44 -8.02
N GLY A 70 3.74 -13.64 -7.40
CA GLY A 70 3.89 -13.50 -5.95
C GLY A 70 3.61 -12.08 -5.49
N CYS A 71 4.09 -11.07 -6.24
CA CYS A 71 3.84 -9.68 -5.93
C CYS A 71 2.33 -9.35 -5.99
N VAL A 72 1.65 -9.81 -7.04
CA VAL A 72 0.20 -9.61 -7.17
C VAL A 72 -0.55 -10.31 -6.04
N GLN A 73 -0.13 -11.51 -5.67
CA GLN A 73 -0.77 -12.24 -4.57
C GLN A 73 -0.59 -11.50 -3.24
N ARG A 74 0.61 -10.98 -2.96
CA ARG A 74 0.84 -10.18 -1.76
C ARG A 74 -0.01 -8.90 -1.77
N ALA A 75 -0.19 -8.30 -2.93
CA ALA A 75 -1.06 -7.14 -3.07
C ALA A 75 -2.51 -7.47 -2.73
N ARG A 76 -3.02 -8.58 -3.24
CA ARG A 76 -4.38 -9.05 -2.95
C ARG A 76 -4.57 -9.36 -1.47
N ASP A 77 -3.60 -10.02 -0.87
CA ASP A 77 -3.65 -10.36 0.56
C ASP A 77 -3.66 -9.10 1.42
N TRP A 78 -2.84 -8.11 1.05
CA TRP A 78 -2.79 -6.83 1.77
C TRP A 78 -4.11 -6.07 1.65
N HIS A 79 -4.66 -6.03 0.45
CA HIS A 79 -5.96 -5.39 0.20
C HIS A 79 -7.07 -6.08 1.00
N ALA A 80 -7.05 -7.42 1.09
CA ALA A 80 -8.02 -8.20 1.85
C ALA A 80 -8.00 -7.89 3.35
N ARG A 81 -6.87 -7.38 3.85
CA ARG A 81 -6.76 -6.89 5.25
C ARG A 81 -7.40 -5.53 5.46
N GLY A 82 -7.99 -4.94 4.42
CA GLY A 82 -8.60 -3.61 4.48
C GLY A 82 -7.62 -2.46 4.33
N SER A 83 -6.42 -2.72 3.83
CA SER A 83 -5.35 -1.75 3.71
C SER A 83 -5.14 -1.30 2.27
N MET A 84 -4.36 -0.23 2.09
CA MET A 84 -4.05 0.33 0.78
C MET A 84 -2.77 -0.26 0.22
N LEU A 85 -2.64 -0.16 -1.10
CA LEU A 85 -1.48 -0.65 -1.84
C LEU A 85 -0.82 0.44 -2.65
N VAL A 86 0.50 0.33 -2.79
CA VAL A 86 1.26 1.07 -3.78
C VAL A 86 2.28 0.13 -4.38
N VAL A 87 2.37 0.13 -5.67
CA VAL A 87 3.36 -0.66 -6.40
C VAL A 87 4.42 0.23 -6.99
#